data_42ce7b3e3829827e5efe773c63ef1951
#
_entry.id   42ce7b3e3829827e5efe773c63ef1951
#
_cell.length_a   1.000
_cell.length_b   1.000
_cell.length_c   1.000
_cell.angle_alpha   90.00
_cell.angle_beta   90.00
_cell.angle_gamma   90.00
#
_symmetry.space_group_name_H-M   'P 1'
#
loop_
_entity.id
_entity.type
_entity.pdbx_description
1 polymer ?
#
loop_
_entity_poly.entity_id
_entity_poly.type
_entity_poly.pdbx_seq_one_letter_code
_entity_poly.pdbx_strand_id
1 'polypeptide(L)'
;MNDAIDLTRKRDRDFTAAVEAQSGQNVSTCYQCGNCLAGCPAGFVYDLQANQIMRGVQLGLKDQVLNSRSIWMCLSCSTCSLRCPNNIDVAEVMETLRHMARKEGRVAVPKVEKFWFSFLDTVRKFGRTYEIGTMVLYMLRSLRVFTDVDLAPQALAKQKLGFKPHSIPNGGAEAVGRIMTRYKERAKREGVRP
;
A
#
# COMPACT_ATOMS: atom_id res chain seq x y z
N MET A 1 22.97 17.19 -11.04
CA MET A 1 23.72 16.31 -11.96
C MET A 1 22.75 15.24 -12.39
N ASN A 2 22.36 15.22 -13.67
CA ASN A 2 21.48 14.17 -14.21
C ASN A 2 22.32 12.93 -14.45
N ASP A 3 22.29 11.97 -13.49
CA ASP A 3 22.83 10.66 -13.77
C ASP A 3 21.92 9.97 -14.80
N ALA A 4 22.44 9.81 -16.01
CA ALA A 4 21.75 9.06 -17.04
C ALA A 4 21.46 7.64 -16.54
N ILE A 5 20.22 7.20 -16.66
CA ILE A 5 19.83 5.83 -16.28
C ILE A 5 20.42 4.86 -17.31
N ASP A 6 21.37 4.05 -16.91
CA ASP A 6 21.89 2.97 -17.75
C ASP A 6 20.85 1.84 -17.85
N LEU A 7 20.09 1.87 -18.93
CA LEU A 7 19.03 0.89 -19.21
C LEU A 7 19.59 -0.51 -19.55
N THR A 8 20.85 -0.63 -19.93
CA THR A 8 21.43 -1.94 -20.32
C THR A 8 21.75 -2.81 -19.11
N ARG A 9 22.15 -2.22 -18.00
CA ARG A 9 22.50 -2.91 -16.76
C ARG A 9 21.36 -3.02 -15.74
N LYS A 10 20.38 -2.12 -15.78
CA LYS A 10 19.32 -2.00 -14.78
C LYS A 10 17.96 -2.56 -15.22
N ARG A 11 17.86 -3.01 -16.47
CA ARG A 11 16.62 -3.51 -17.04
C ARG A 11 16.39 -4.98 -16.73
N ASP A 12 15.29 -5.28 -16.04
CA ASP A 12 14.74 -6.63 -15.90
C ASP A 12 13.66 -6.82 -16.98
N ARG A 13 13.93 -7.67 -17.98
CA ARG A 13 13.03 -7.88 -19.14
C ARG A 13 11.74 -8.57 -18.74
N ASP A 14 11.77 -9.39 -17.70
CA ASP A 14 10.61 -10.18 -17.26
C ASP A 14 9.73 -9.40 -16.28
N PHE A 15 10.23 -8.28 -15.74
CA PHE A 15 9.52 -7.49 -14.74
C PHE A 15 8.20 -6.94 -15.27
N THR A 16 8.16 -6.37 -16.47
CA THR A 16 6.92 -5.84 -17.08
C THR A 16 5.88 -6.93 -17.22
N ALA A 17 6.27 -8.09 -17.79
CA ALA A 17 5.37 -9.23 -17.96
C ALA A 17 4.86 -9.77 -16.62
N ALA A 18 5.73 -9.82 -15.59
CA ALA A 18 5.35 -10.24 -14.25
C ALA A 18 4.33 -9.29 -13.60
N VAL A 19 4.49 -7.97 -13.78
CA VAL A 19 3.54 -6.98 -13.28
C VAL A 19 2.21 -7.10 -14.02
N GLU A 20 2.22 -7.20 -15.35
CA GLU A 20 1.01 -7.35 -16.16
C GLU A 20 0.24 -8.63 -15.82
N ALA A 21 0.94 -9.74 -15.65
CA ALA A 21 0.34 -11.02 -15.29
C ALA A 21 -0.30 -11.00 -13.88
N GLN A 22 0.33 -10.33 -12.91
CA GLN A 22 -0.18 -10.28 -11.53
C GLN A 22 -1.27 -9.23 -11.34
N SER A 23 -1.18 -8.08 -12.01
CA SER A 23 -2.19 -7.01 -11.92
C SER A 23 -3.38 -7.23 -12.86
N GLY A 24 -3.24 -8.08 -13.88
CA GLY A 24 -4.22 -8.21 -14.96
C GLY A 24 -4.33 -6.94 -15.84
N GLN A 25 -3.36 -6.02 -15.75
CA GLN A 25 -3.38 -4.74 -16.46
C GLN A 25 -2.33 -4.70 -17.56
N ASN A 26 -2.69 -4.19 -18.74
CA ASN A 26 -1.74 -3.99 -19.83
C ASN A 26 -1.01 -2.66 -19.63
N VAL A 27 0.10 -2.68 -18.88
CA VAL A 27 0.92 -1.48 -18.58
C VAL A 27 1.59 -0.94 -19.84
N SER A 28 1.86 -1.81 -20.82
CA SER A 28 2.54 -1.47 -22.06
C SER A 28 1.75 -0.48 -22.92
N THR A 29 0.42 -0.39 -22.76
CA THR A 29 -0.44 0.56 -23.47
C THR A 29 -0.38 1.99 -22.92
N CYS A 30 0.28 2.22 -21.78
CA CYS A 30 0.39 3.55 -21.18
C CYS A 30 1.23 4.50 -22.04
N TYR A 31 0.59 5.56 -22.58
CA TYR A 31 1.28 6.57 -23.39
C TYR A 31 1.71 7.83 -22.61
N GLN A 32 1.74 7.75 -21.27
CA GLN A 32 2.31 8.80 -20.39
C GLN A 32 1.57 10.14 -20.44
N CYS A 33 0.24 10.15 -20.57
CA CYS A 33 -0.56 11.38 -20.63
C CYS A 33 -0.56 12.23 -19.34
N GLY A 34 -0.18 11.65 -18.18
CA GLY A 34 -0.09 12.36 -16.90
C GLY A 34 -1.41 12.52 -16.14
N ASN A 35 -2.56 12.07 -16.65
CA ASN A 35 -3.85 12.22 -15.96
C ASN A 35 -3.91 11.53 -14.58
N CYS A 36 -3.17 10.44 -14.41
CA CYS A 36 -3.05 9.74 -13.12
C CYS A 36 -2.31 10.58 -12.06
N LEU A 37 -1.36 11.43 -12.48
CA LEU A 37 -0.66 12.35 -11.60
C LEU A 37 -1.57 13.54 -11.22
N ALA A 38 -2.23 14.16 -12.18
CA ALA A 38 -2.98 15.41 -11.99
C ALA A 38 -4.10 15.32 -10.94
N GLY A 39 -4.59 14.12 -10.66
CA GLY A 39 -5.66 13.90 -9.68
C GLY A 39 -5.26 13.15 -8.43
N CYS A 40 -3.98 12.86 -8.22
CA CYS A 40 -3.54 12.05 -7.11
C CYS A 40 -3.52 12.84 -5.80
N PRO A 41 -4.34 12.48 -4.77
CA PRO A 41 -4.35 13.17 -3.48
C PRO A 41 -3.08 12.97 -2.67
N ALA A 42 -2.28 11.93 -2.97
CA ALA A 42 -1.01 11.64 -2.31
C ALA A 42 0.23 12.01 -3.15
N GLY A 43 0.05 12.62 -4.33
CA GLY A 43 1.15 12.93 -5.25
C GLY A 43 2.25 13.80 -4.64
N PHE A 44 1.92 14.65 -3.66
CA PHE A 44 2.87 15.54 -3.00
C PHE A 44 3.88 14.83 -2.07
N VAL A 45 3.63 13.58 -1.68
CA VAL A 45 4.54 12.77 -0.85
C VAL A 45 5.31 11.74 -1.66
N TYR A 46 5.06 11.64 -2.96
CA TYR A 46 5.67 10.65 -3.83
C TYR A 46 7.11 11.04 -4.20
N ASP A 47 8.00 10.08 -4.22
CA ASP A 47 9.35 10.19 -4.80
C ASP A 47 9.33 9.96 -6.31
N LEU A 48 8.49 9.02 -6.79
CA LEU A 48 8.20 8.80 -8.20
C LEU A 48 6.70 8.99 -8.43
N GLN A 49 6.34 9.87 -9.32
CA GLN A 49 4.94 10.10 -9.66
C GLN A 49 4.29 8.87 -10.31
N ALA A 50 2.97 8.75 -10.25
CA ALA A 50 2.25 7.59 -10.75
C ALA A 50 2.61 7.24 -12.21
N ASN A 51 2.69 8.25 -13.09
CA ASN A 51 3.11 8.05 -14.47
C ASN A 51 4.58 7.63 -14.59
N GLN A 52 5.46 8.09 -13.69
CA GLN A 52 6.87 7.66 -13.64
C GLN A 52 6.99 6.21 -13.19
N ILE A 53 6.18 5.77 -12.22
CA ILE A 53 6.08 4.37 -11.85
C ILE A 53 5.66 3.52 -13.06
N MET A 54 4.60 3.92 -13.77
CA MET A 54 4.15 3.23 -14.97
C MET A 54 5.28 3.16 -16.03
N ARG A 55 6.01 4.25 -16.23
CA ARG A 55 7.16 4.27 -17.14
C ARG A 55 8.30 3.37 -16.66
N GLY A 56 8.58 3.37 -15.36
CA GLY A 56 9.58 2.48 -14.76
C GLY A 56 9.25 1.01 -14.99
N VAL A 57 7.97 0.63 -14.89
CA VAL A 57 7.52 -0.74 -15.20
C VAL A 57 7.72 -1.05 -16.68
N GLN A 58 7.29 -0.16 -17.60
CA GLN A 58 7.50 -0.34 -19.05
C GLN A 58 8.97 -0.52 -19.43
N LEU A 59 9.86 0.20 -18.75
CA LEU A 59 11.30 0.13 -18.98
C LEU A 59 11.99 -1.05 -18.25
N GLY A 60 11.25 -1.81 -17.43
CA GLY A 60 11.83 -2.91 -16.65
C GLY A 60 12.74 -2.45 -15.51
N LEU A 61 12.55 -1.24 -14.97
CA LEU A 61 13.38 -0.67 -13.90
C LEU A 61 12.94 -1.18 -12.52
N LYS A 62 13.00 -2.51 -12.34
CA LYS A 62 12.49 -3.22 -11.16
C LYS A 62 12.99 -2.63 -9.84
N ASP A 63 14.32 -2.44 -9.70
CA ASP A 63 14.90 -1.95 -8.46
C ASP A 63 14.44 -0.55 -8.11
N GLN A 64 14.34 0.34 -9.10
CA GLN A 64 13.88 1.70 -8.90
C GLN A 64 12.41 1.73 -8.48
N VAL A 65 11.57 0.94 -9.12
CA VAL A 65 10.13 0.89 -8.86
C VAL A 65 9.83 0.26 -7.52
N LEU A 66 10.42 -0.92 -7.21
CA LEU A 66 10.11 -1.65 -5.98
C LEU A 66 10.71 -0.99 -4.71
N ASN A 67 11.77 -0.18 -4.85
CA ASN A 67 12.32 0.60 -3.74
C ASN A 67 11.68 1.99 -3.59
N SER A 68 10.74 2.36 -4.46
CA SER A 68 10.05 3.64 -4.39
C SER A 68 9.14 3.73 -3.17
N ARG A 69 9.13 4.90 -2.52
CA ARG A 69 8.20 5.21 -1.44
C ARG A 69 6.76 5.34 -1.94
N SER A 70 6.58 5.72 -3.19
CA SER A 70 5.26 6.02 -3.79
C SER A 70 4.32 4.83 -3.75
N ILE A 71 4.82 3.60 -4.01
CA ILE A 71 3.99 2.38 -3.93
C ILE A 71 3.46 2.11 -2.52
N TRP A 72 4.18 2.60 -1.47
CA TRP A 72 3.76 2.47 -0.07
C TRP A 72 2.84 3.60 0.38
N MET A 73 3.01 4.79 -0.19
CA MET A 73 2.21 5.98 0.12
C MET A 73 0.90 6.05 -0.67
N CYS A 74 0.71 5.15 -1.62
CA CYS A 74 -0.51 5.06 -2.41
C CYS A 74 -1.72 4.70 -1.53
N LEU A 75 -2.77 5.52 -1.60
CA LEU A 75 -4.00 5.37 -0.83
C LEU A 75 -4.99 4.37 -1.44
N SER A 76 -4.65 3.77 -2.58
CA SER A 76 -5.54 2.86 -3.35
C SER A 76 -6.95 3.45 -3.59
N CYS A 77 -7.02 4.79 -3.77
CA CYS A 77 -8.30 5.52 -3.92
C CYS A 77 -8.90 5.45 -5.33
N SER A 78 -8.24 4.78 -6.27
CA SER A 78 -8.66 4.55 -7.67
C SER A 78 -8.91 5.82 -8.52
N THR A 79 -8.62 7.02 -8.01
CA THR A 79 -8.79 8.26 -8.78
C THR A 79 -7.96 8.26 -10.07
N CYS A 80 -6.74 7.70 -10.03
CA CYS A 80 -5.88 7.57 -11.20
C CYS A 80 -6.45 6.61 -12.25
N SER A 81 -7.06 5.50 -11.80
CA SER A 81 -7.68 4.49 -12.67
C SER A 81 -8.88 5.07 -13.42
N LEU A 82 -9.75 5.82 -12.72
CA LEU A 82 -10.92 6.49 -13.32
C LEU A 82 -10.55 7.56 -14.35
N ARG A 83 -9.34 8.14 -14.26
CA ARG A 83 -8.85 9.17 -15.18
C ARG A 83 -8.00 8.63 -16.33
N CYS A 84 -7.74 7.31 -16.34
CA CYS A 84 -6.90 6.72 -17.37
C CYS A 84 -7.66 6.57 -18.68
N PRO A 85 -7.22 7.24 -19.77
CA PRO A 85 -7.89 7.16 -21.08
C PRO A 85 -7.72 5.77 -21.73
N ASN A 86 -6.72 5.00 -21.31
CA ASN A 86 -6.50 3.62 -21.76
C ASN A 86 -7.12 2.56 -20.85
N ASN A 87 -7.98 2.99 -19.90
CA ASN A 87 -8.65 2.10 -18.95
C ASN A 87 -7.69 1.19 -18.14
N ILE A 88 -6.47 1.66 -17.88
CA ILE A 88 -5.53 0.94 -17.03
C ILE A 88 -5.92 1.21 -15.57
N ASP A 89 -6.12 0.18 -14.78
CA ASP A 89 -6.24 0.32 -13.33
C ASP A 89 -4.87 0.54 -12.71
N VAL A 90 -4.48 1.83 -12.64
CA VAL A 90 -3.19 2.25 -12.09
C VAL A 90 -3.10 1.93 -10.59
N ALA A 91 -4.23 1.97 -9.87
CA ALA A 91 -4.26 1.64 -8.44
C ALA A 91 -3.94 0.16 -8.22
N GLU A 92 -4.47 -0.74 -9.06
CA GLU A 92 -4.16 -2.17 -9.04
C GLU A 92 -2.70 -2.46 -9.36
N VAL A 93 -2.13 -1.73 -10.34
CA VAL A 93 -0.68 -1.82 -10.62
C VAL A 93 0.14 -1.41 -9.39
N MET A 94 -0.20 -0.30 -8.72
CA MET A 94 0.50 0.15 -7.50
C MET A 94 0.39 -0.88 -6.36
N GLU A 95 -0.77 -1.52 -6.21
CA GLU A 95 -0.99 -2.58 -5.20
C GLU A 95 -0.15 -3.82 -5.51
N THR A 96 -0.16 -4.26 -6.78
CA THR A 96 0.68 -5.38 -7.26
C THR A 96 2.16 -5.12 -6.98
N LEU A 97 2.65 -3.92 -7.30
CA LEU A 97 4.05 -3.54 -7.03
C LEU A 97 4.36 -3.56 -5.52
N ARG A 98 3.44 -3.13 -4.67
CA ARG A 98 3.58 -3.21 -3.21
C ARG A 98 3.67 -4.66 -2.74
N HIS A 99 2.84 -5.56 -3.29
CA HIS A 99 2.93 -6.99 -3.00
C HIS A 99 4.25 -7.60 -3.44
N MET A 100 4.72 -7.28 -4.65
CA MET A 100 6.02 -7.75 -5.15
C MET A 100 7.18 -7.24 -4.27
N ALA A 101 7.16 -5.96 -3.89
CA ALA A 101 8.16 -5.36 -3.00
C ALA A 101 8.19 -6.05 -1.63
N ARG A 102 7.03 -6.32 -1.03
CA ARG A 102 6.94 -7.08 0.23
C ARG A 102 7.50 -8.49 0.09
N LYS A 103 7.17 -9.18 -0.98
CA LYS A 103 7.65 -10.54 -1.26
C LYS A 103 9.18 -10.60 -1.31
N GLU A 104 9.81 -9.57 -1.88
CA GLU A 104 11.26 -9.42 -1.94
C GLU A 104 11.88 -8.78 -0.68
N GLY A 105 11.09 -8.48 0.34
CA GLY A 105 11.58 -7.85 1.58
C GLY A 105 11.95 -6.37 1.43
N ARG A 106 11.52 -5.71 0.35
CA ARG A 106 11.80 -4.31 0.04
C ARG A 106 10.72 -3.41 0.64
N VAL A 107 10.90 -2.96 1.86
CA VAL A 107 9.95 -2.10 2.55
C VAL A 107 10.52 -0.68 2.63
N ALA A 108 10.19 0.16 1.64
CA ALA A 108 10.70 1.54 1.58
C ALA A 108 10.14 2.45 2.69
N VAL A 109 8.95 2.14 3.22
CA VAL A 109 8.31 2.92 4.29
C VAL A 109 7.84 2.01 5.43
N PRO A 110 8.75 1.57 6.33
CA PRO A 110 8.41 0.63 7.41
C PRO A 110 7.31 1.14 8.36
N LYS A 111 7.15 2.46 8.49
CA LYS A 111 6.10 3.05 9.33
C LYS A 111 4.71 2.76 8.80
N VAL A 112 4.51 2.85 7.48
CA VAL A 112 3.24 2.53 6.83
C VAL A 112 2.94 1.04 6.99
N GLU A 113 3.91 0.18 6.81
CA GLU A 113 3.75 -1.26 7.03
C GLU A 113 3.34 -1.57 8.48
N LYS A 114 4.02 -0.98 9.48
CA LYS A 114 3.67 -1.14 10.90
C LYS A 114 2.25 -0.67 11.22
N PHE A 115 1.81 0.42 10.58
CA PHE A 115 0.44 0.91 10.71
C PHE A 115 -0.57 -0.11 10.18
N TRP A 116 -0.36 -0.63 8.97
CA TRP A 116 -1.23 -1.64 8.37
C TRP A 116 -1.33 -2.92 9.21
N PHE A 117 -0.21 -3.39 9.76
CA PHE A 117 -0.24 -4.54 10.68
C PHE A 117 -1.02 -4.25 11.96
N SER A 118 -0.86 -3.05 12.52
CA SER A 118 -1.61 -2.66 13.72
C SER A 118 -3.11 -2.57 13.45
N PHE A 119 -3.48 -2.02 12.30
CA PHE A 119 -4.86 -1.96 11.83
C PHE A 119 -5.46 -3.37 11.64
N LEU A 120 -4.78 -4.23 10.90
CA LEU A 120 -5.25 -5.60 10.62
C LEU A 120 -5.36 -6.46 11.89
N ASP A 121 -4.49 -6.26 12.87
CA ASP A 121 -4.58 -6.99 14.14
C ASP A 121 -5.83 -6.60 14.94
N THR A 122 -6.22 -5.32 14.93
CA THR A 122 -7.48 -4.90 15.56
C THR A 122 -8.69 -5.46 14.82
N VAL A 123 -8.67 -5.43 13.48
CA VAL A 123 -9.73 -6.02 12.64
C VAL A 123 -9.84 -7.53 12.91
N ARG A 124 -8.72 -8.24 13.03
CA ARG A 124 -8.71 -9.68 13.34
C ARG A 124 -9.34 -9.97 14.70
N LYS A 125 -9.04 -9.13 15.70
CA LYS A 125 -9.49 -9.35 17.09
C LYS A 125 -10.97 -9.00 17.30
N PHE A 126 -11.43 -7.90 16.70
CA PHE A 126 -12.75 -7.34 16.95
C PHE A 126 -13.74 -7.49 15.77
N GLY A 127 -13.26 -8.02 14.63
CA GLY A 127 -14.03 -8.10 13.39
C GLY A 127 -14.10 -6.77 12.62
N ARG A 128 -13.76 -5.65 13.28
CA ARG A 128 -13.73 -4.28 12.73
C ARG A 128 -12.58 -3.49 13.31
N THR A 129 -12.33 -2.33 12.75
CA THR A 129 -11.30 -1.42 13.26
C THR A 129 -11.66 -0.92 14.65
N TYR A 130 -10.68 -0.93 15.53
CA TYR A 130 -10.72 -0.28 16.83
C TYR A 130 -9.66 0.81 16.86
N GLU A 131 -10.07 2.08 16.72
CA GLU A 131 -9.18 3.21 16.45
C GLU A 131 -8.12 3.38 17.54
N ILE A 132 -8.53 3.43 18.81
CA ILE A 132 -7.59 3.58 19.95
C ILE A 132 -6.64 2.39 20.02
N GLY A 133 -7.15 1.17 19.86
CA GLY A 133 -6.31 -0.03 19.83
C GLY A 133 -5.28 -0.01 18.71
N THR A 134 -5.69 0.45 17.52
CA THR A 134 -4.79 0.62 16.38
C THR A 134 -3.70 1.65 16.68
N MET A 135 -4.06 2.81 17.25
CA MET A 135 -3.12 3.86 17.64
C MET A 135 -2.10 3.35 18.66
N VAL A 136 -2.56 2.70 19.73
CA VAL A 136 -1.69 2.17 20.78
C VAL A 136 -0.73 1.11 20.22
N LEU A 137 -1.24 0.14 19.43
CA LEU A 137 -0.41 -0.87 18.80
C LEU A 137 0.62 -0.26 17.84
N TYR A 138 0.23 0.76 17.08
CA TYR A 138 1.13 1.46 16.19
C TYR A 138 2.21 2.23 16.95
N MET A 139 1.85 2.95 18.02
CA MET A 139 2.81 3.66 18.88
C MET A 139 3.84 2.71 19.48
N LEU A 140 3.40 1.57 20.02
CA LEU A 140 4.28 0.55 20.57
C LEU A 140 5.22 -0.04 19.50
N ARG A 141 4.70 -0.35 18.30
CA ARG A 141 5.50 -0.92 17.20
C ARG A 141 6.45 0.08 16.56
N SER A 142 6.06 1.35 16.50
CA SER A 142 6.87 2.42 15.90
C SER A 142 7.86 3.04 16.87
N LEU A 143 7.74 2.74 18.20
CA LEU A 143 8.48 3.38 19.30
C LEU A 143 8.30 4.92 19.33
N ARG A 144 7.17 5.41 18.85
CA ARG A 144 6.84 6.84 18.76
C ARG A 144 5.62 7.15 19.62
N VAL A 145 5.81 7.19 20.93
CA VAL A 145 4.71 7.38 21.88
C VAL A 145 4.19 8.82 21.90
N PHE A 146 5.02 9.79 21.52
CA PHE A 146 4.72 11.22 21.63
C PHE A 146 4.46 11.91 20.27
N THR A 147 4.22 11.16 19.20
CA THR A 147 3.88 11.75 17.91
C THR A 147 2.39 12.10 17.89
N ASP A 148 2.06 13.33 17.49
CA ASP A 148 0.68 13.84 17.35
C ASP A 148 -0.14 13.82 18.65
N VAL A 149 0.51 13.86 19.82
CA VAL A 149 -0.16 13.92 21.14
C VAL A 149 -0.95 15.22 21.31
N ASP A 150 -0.54 16.30 20.66
CA ASP A 150 -1.22 17.58 20.60
C ASP A 150 -2.61 17.51 19.93
N LEU A 151 -2.84 16.54 19.06
CA LEU A 151 -4.14 16.29 18.44
C LEU A 151 -5.10 15.49 19.34
N ALA A 152 -4.58 14.78 20.35
CA ALA A 152 -5.38 13.93 21.21
C ALA A 152 -6.48 14.68 21.98
N PRO A 153 -6.23 15.87 22.59
CA PRO A 153 -7.27 16.62 23.30
C PRO A 153 -8.43 17.03 22.38
N GLN A 154 -8.13 17.43 21.15
CA GLN A 154 -9.15 17.84 20.18
C GLN A 154 -9.99 16.65 19.70
N ALA A 155 -9.37 15.49 19.48
CA ALA A 155 -10.05 14.27 19.06
C ALA A 155 -10.97 13.74 20.18
N LEU A 156 -10.54 13.84 21.44
CA LEU A 156 -11.32 13.47 22.62
C LEU A 156 -12.50 14.43 22.85
N ALA A 157 -12.28 15.73 22.77
CA ALA A 157 -13.32 16.74 22.93
C ALA A 157 -14.44 16.60 21.90
N LYS A 158 -14.10 16.19 20.66
CA LYS A 158 -15.06 15.96 19.58
C LYS A 158 -15.69 14.56 19.63
N GLN A 159 -15.42 13.76 20.66
CA GLN A 159 -15.92 12.37 20.80
C GLN A 159 -15.69 11.50 19.55
N LYS A 160 -14.61 11.75 18.80
CA LYS A 160 -14.29 11.00 17.59
C LYS A 160 -13.65 9.64 17.88
N LEU A 161 -13.14 9.43 19.10
CA LEU A 161 -12.47 8.21 19.52
C LEU A 161 -13.39 7.40 20.42
N GLY A 162 -13.80 6.22 19.98
CA GLY A 162 -14.55 5.26 20.80
C GLY A 162 -13.61 4.50 21.75
N PHE A 163 -13.77 4.70 23.05
CA PHE A 163 -12.95 3.99 24.07
C PHE A 163 -13.28 2.51 24.19
N LYS A 164 -14.50 2.11 23.87
CA LYS A 164 -14.92 0.70 23.96
C LYS A 164 -14.76 0.02 22.61
N PRO A 165 -14.06 -1.13 22.54
CA PRO A 165 -14.02 -1.91 21.32
C PRO A 165 -15.43 -2.42 21.00
N HIS A 166 -15.93 -2.05 19.82
CA HIS A 166 -17.18 -2.61 19.30
C HIS A 166 -16.82 -3.86 18.50
N SER A 167 -17.21 -5.02 19.00
CA SER A 167 -17.13 -6.26 18.22
C SER A 167 -18.37 -6.43 17.35
N ILE A 168 -18.21 -7.09 16.21
CA ILE A 168 -19.36 -7.44 15.36
C ILE A 168 -20.16 -8.54 16.11
N PRO A 169 -21.48 -8.32 16.33
CA PRO A 169 -22.30 -9.31 17.00
C PRO A 169 -22.47 -10.60 16.16
N ASN A 170 -23.06 -11.63 16.75
CA ASN A 170 -23.44 -12.88 16.07
C ASN A 170 -22.28 -13.64 15.39
N GLY A 171 -21.12 -13.71 16.04
CA GLY A 171 -19.98 -14.48 15.53
C GLY A 171 -19.23 -13.81 14.37
N GLY A 172 -19.50 -12.53 14.10
CA GLY A 172 -18.84 -11.80 13.01
C GLY A 172 -17.34 -11.64 13.21
N ALA A 173 -16.89 -11.44 14.45
CA ALA A 173 -15.46 -11.35 14.75
C ALA A 173 -14.71 -12.66 14.47
N GLU A 174 -15.32 -13.81 14.84
CA GLU A 174 -14.77 -15.14 14.55
C GLU A 174 -14.75 -15.43 13.03
N ALA A 175 -15.77 -15.00 12.30
CA ALA A 175 -15.82 -15.13 10.84
C ALA A 175 -14.66 -14.36 10.17
N VAL A 176 -14.43 -13.12 10.56
CA VAL A 176 -13.28 -12.32 10.10
C VAL A 176 -11.95 -12.98 10.51
N GLY A 177 -11.85 -13.47 11.75
CA GLY A 177 -10.68 -14.19 12.23
C GLY A 177 -10.35 -15.41 11.36
N ARG A 178 -11.37 -16.22 10.97
CA ARG A 178 -11.20 -17.38 10.08
C ARG A 178 -10.71 -16.95 8.68
N ILE A 179 -11.25 -15.87 8.12
CA ILE A 179 -10.80 -15.33 6.82
C ILE A 179 -9.32 -14.95 6.90
N MET A 180 -8.93 -14.20 7.93
CA MET A 180 -7.54 -13.76 8.12
C MET A 180 -6.57 -14.93 8.33
N THR A 181 -7.01 -15.99 9.02
CA THR A 181 -6.20 -17.21 9.21
C THR A 181 -5.97 -17.91 7.87
N ARG A 182 -7.02 -18.14 7.07
CA ARG A 182 -6.90 -18.72 5.74
C ARG A 182 -5.98 -17.92 4.83
N TYR A 183 -6.08 -16.58 4.88
CA TYR A 183 -5.18 -15.71 4.11
C TYR A 183 -3.72 -15.91 4.54
N LYS A 184 -3.43 -15.97 5.84
CA LYS A 184 -2.07 -16.19 6.35
C LYS A 184 -1.51 -17.55 5.95
N GLU A 185 -2.31 -18.59 5.99
CA GLU A 185 -1.92 -19.93 5.54
C GLU A 185 -1.59 -19.95 4.05
N ARG A 186 -2.42 -19.30 3.24
CA ARG A 186 -2.19 -19.15 1.80
C ARG A 186 -0.92 -18.35 1.53
N ALA A 187 -0.74 -17.19 2.16
CA ALA A 187 0.44 -16.35 2.02
C ALA A 187 1.72 -17.12 2.39
N LYS A 188 1.68 -17.95 3.45
CA LYS A 188 2.80 -18.80 3.84
C LYS A 188 3.14 -19.85 2.78
N ARG A 189 2.14 -20.47 2.14
CA ARG A 189 2.35 -21.42 1.03
C ARG A 189 2.98 -20.74 -0.19
N GLU A 190 2.60 -19.50 -0.48
CA GLU A 190 3.09 -18.72 -1.60
C GLU A 190 4.43 -18.01 -1.30
N GLY A 191 5.01 -18.20 -0.10
CA GLY A 191 6.25 -17.56 0.32
C GLY A 191 6.15 -16.05 0.51
N VAL A 192 4.93 -15.54 0.67
CA VAL A 192 4.67 -14.12 0.97
C VAL A 192 4.68 -13.91 2.48
N ARG A 193 5.34 -12.85 2.95
CA ARG A 193 5.29 -12.48 4.37
C ARG A 193 3.84 -12.09 4.73
N PRO A 194 3.17 -12.81 5.64
CA PRO A 194 1.77 -12.57 5.99
C PRO A 194 1.54 -11.26 6.74
#